data_73036da357f05865a7031f6103016073
#
_entry.id   73036da357f05865a7031f6103016073
#
_cell.length_a   1.000
_cell.length_b   1.000
_cell.length_c   1.000
_cell.angle_alpha   90.00
_cell.angle_beta   90.00
_cell.angle_gamma   90.00
#
_symmetry.space_group_name_H-M   'P 1'
#
loop_
_entity.id
_entity.type
_entity.pdbx_description
1 polymer ?
#
loop_
_entity_poly.entity_id
_entity_poly.type
_entity_poly.pdbx_seq_one_letter_code
_entity_poly.pdbx_strand_id
1 'polypeptide(L)'
;MPVSLPTPDQLKRIAEEMNLSLTDSDIASFLALMKPSIDGYNVVDQLPDNLPPVKYPRTPGHRPQPEDNQYNAWYYKSKIEGAPQGKLKGKRIVIKDNVMVAGVPMMNGASTLEGYTPEVDATVVTRLLDAGGTILGKAHCEYYCLSGGSHTNATGPVHNPHKKGYSAGGSSSGSAVLVALGEADMAIRGDQGGSIRMPASFCGIYGMKPTHGLVPYTGIMPIEIYVDHTGPMTATVTDNALMLEVLAGPDGYDPRQFNPKVQPYTELLNGGAGGLRIGVVREGFGHPQSEPAVDAKVRQAAALFQRLGAKVNDVSIPAHLQAGALWLPI
;
A
#
# COMPACT_ATOMS: atom_id res chain seq x y z
N MET A 1 25.71 15.60 1.28
CA MET A 1 27.12 16.01 0.96
C MET A 1 27.07 16.73 -0.37
N PRO A 2 27.65 17.93 -0.48
CA PRO A 2 27.65 18.66 -1.74
C PRO A 2 28.35 17.86 -2.83
N VAL A 3 27.80 17.90 -4.02
CA VAL A 3 28.42 17.28 -5.21
C VAL A 3 29.57 18.16 -5.66
N SER A 4 30.73 17.55 -5.95
CA SER A 4 31.91 18.27 -6.41
C SER A 4 32.39 17.75 -7.77
N LEU A 5 33.03 18.64 -8.53
CA LEU A 5 33.69 18.22 -9.76
C LEU A 5 34.76 17.17 -9.46
N PRO A 6 34.90 16.12 -10.27
CA PRO A 6 36.04 15.23 -10.17
C PRO A 6 37.33 15.99 -10.49
N THR A 7 38.44 15.52 -9.92
CA THR A 7 39.74 15.99 -10.38
C THR A 7 40.05 15.45 -11.78
N PRO A 8 40.98 16.05 -12.55
CA PRO A 8 41.41 15.52 -13.84
C PRO A 8 41.87 14.05 -13.76
N ASP A 9 42.59 13.66 -12.69
CA ASP A 9 43.05 12.31 -12.50
C ASP A 9 41.95 11.32 -12.17
N GLN A 10 40.94 11.74 -11.41
CA GLN A 10 39.72 10.93 -11.18
C GLN A 10 38.97 10.68 -12.48
N LEU A 11 38.81 11.73 -13.32
CA LEU A 11 38.13 11.60 -14.60
C LEU A 11 38.89 10.71 -15.57
N LYS A 12 40.22 10.81 -15.62
CA LYS A 12 41.09 9.90 -16.41
C LYS A 12 40.92 8.44 -15.99
N ARG A 13 40.95 8.16 -14.69
CA ARG A 13 40.74 6.79 -14.16
C ARG A 13 39.35 6.26 -14.56
N ILE A 14 38.27 7.06 -14.41
CA ILE A 14 36.91 6.67 -14.81
C ILE A 14 36.88 6.38 -16.33
N ALA A 15 37.51 7.22 -17.13
CA ALA A 15 37.60 7.01 -18.58
C ALA A 15 38.30 5.68 -18.93
N GLU A 16 39.42 5.37 -18.27
CA GLU A 16 40.12 4.09 -18.43
C GLU A 16 39.22 2.90 -18.06
N GLU A 17 38.51 2.96 -16.92
CA GLU A 17 37.58 1.92 -16.49
C GLU A 17 36.43 1.73 -17.51
N MET A 18 36.05 2.78 -18.22
CA MET A 18 35.02 2.75 -19.29
C MET A 18 35.63 2.42 -20.68
N ASN A 19 36.91 2.11 -20.79
CA ASN A 19 37.64 1.90 -22.05
C ASN A 19 37.56 3.11 -23.00
N LEU A 20 37.58 4.31 -22.47
CA LEU A 20 37.63 5.56 -23.25
C LEU A 20 39.07 6.09 -23.27
N SER A 21 39.58 6.36 -24.47
CA SER A 21 40.90 6.98 -24.65
C SER A 21 40.74 8.51 -24.75
N LEU A 22 40.74 9.18 -23.61
CA LEU A 22 40.59 10.64 -23.55
C LEU A 22 41.97 11.32 -23.48
N THR A 23 42.11 12.40 -24.26
CA THR A 23 43.24 13.32 -24.16
C THR A 23 43.07 14.32 -23.01
N ASP A 24 44.13 15.04 -22.64
CA ASP A 24 44.04 16.10 -21.63
C ASP A 24 43.06 17.22 -22.05
N SER A 25 42.94 17.50 -23.35
CA SER A 25 41.97 18.43 -23.91
C SER A 25 40.52 17.94 -23.74
N ASP A 26 40.29 16.64 -23.91
CA ASP A 26 38.97 16.02 -23.71
C ASP A 26 38.61 16.08 -22.23
N ILE A 27 39.53 15.76 -21.34
CA ILE A 27 39.33 15.85 -19.88
C ILE A 27 38.94 17.30 -19.48
N ALA A 28 39.66 18.30 -19.98
CA ALA A 28 39.35 19.71 -19.71
C ALA A 28 37.93 20.08 -20.22
N SER A 29 37.57 19.59 -21.43
CA SER A 29 36.27 19.81 -22.02
C SER A 29 35.14 19.17 -21.21
N PHE A 30 35.33 17.92 -20.76
CA PHE A 30 34.35 17.25 -19.89
C PHE A 30 34.16 17.98 -18.58
N LEU A 31 35.24 18.41 -17.92
CA LEU A 31 35.15 19.17 -16.66
C LEU A 31 34.39 20.49 -16.86
N ALA A 32 34.62 21.18 -17.98
CA ALA A 32 33.89 22.41 -18.30
C ALA A 32 32.40 22.15 -18.55
N LEU A 33 32.04 21.04 -19.23
CA LEU A 33 30.66 20.62 -19.47
C LEU A 33 29.94 20.17 -18.21
N MET A 34 30.64 19.54 -17.26
CA MET A 34 30.08 19.08 -15.99
C MET A 34 29.80 20.22 -15.02
N LYS A 35 30.59 21.31 -15.09
CA LYS A 35 30.49 22.39 -14.10
C LYS A 35 29.08 22.97 -13.92
N PRO A 36 28.32 23.33 -14.97
CA PRO A 36 26.95 23.83 -14.81
C PRO A 36 26.01 22.85 -14.10
N SER A 37 26.17 21.55 -14.34
CA SER A 37 25.38 20.51 -13.66
C SER A 37 25.72 20.45 -12.17
N ILE A 38 27.01 20.50 -11.81
CA ILE A 38 27.44 20.55 -10.41
C ILE A 38 26.94 21.80 -9.71
N ASP A 39 27.03 22.97 -10.37
CA ASP A 39 26.49 24.21 -9.82
C ASP A 39 24.97 24.11 -9.62
N GLY A 40 24.26 23.46 -10.54
CA GLY A 40 22.82 23.18 -10.41
C GLY A 40 22.49 22.29 -9.19
N TYR A 41 23.23 21.18 -8.99
CA TYR A 41 23.07 20.35 -7.80
C TYR A 41 23.30 21.13 -6.50
N ASN A 42 24.31 21.99 -6.45
CA ASN A 42 24.59 22.80 -5.28
C ASN A 42 23.48 23.84 -5.00
N VAL A 43 22.83 24.37 -6.04
CA VAL A 43 21.66 25.23 -5.89
C VAL A 43 20.49 24.44 -5.31
N VAL A 44 20.21 23.23 -5.84
CA VAL A 44 19.13 22.38 -5.35
C VAL A 44 19.35 21.97 -3.88
N ASP A 45 20.61 21.66 -3.50
CA ASP A 45 20.98 21.26 -2.14
C ASP A 45 20.74 22.39 -1.09
N GLN A 46 20.62 23.63 -1.55
CA GLN A 46 20.33 24.81 -0.70
C GLN A 46 18.84 25.18 -0.65
N LEU A 47 17.99 24.55 -1.48
CA LEU A 47 16.56 24.82 -1.45
C LEU A 47 15.94 24.22 -0.17
N PRO A 48 14.99 24.92 0.45
CA PRO A 48 14.29 24.38 1.61
C PRO A 48 13.44 23.17 1.22
N ASP A 49 13.50 22.13 2.04
CA ASP A 49 12.62 20.98 1.91
C ASP A 49 11.19 21.37 2.30
N ASN A 50 10.27 21.34 1.34
CA ASN A 50 8.85 21.57 1.58
C ASN A 50 8.14 20.25 1.94
N LEU A 51 8.62 19.57 2.99
CA LEU A 51 8.02 18.34 3.47
C LEU A 51 6.74 18.62 4.24
N PRO A 52 5.71 17.75 4.12
CA PRO A 52 4.51 17.86 4.92
C PRO A 52 4.83 17.78 6.42
N PRO A 53 4.25 18.66 7.27
CA PRO A 53 4.56 18.67 8.69
C PRO A 53 4.04 17.42 9.41
N VAL A 54 4.84 16.90 10.35
CA VAL A 54 4.41 15.85 11.28
C VAL A 54 3.64 16.50 12.42
N LYS A 55 2.31 16.34 12.42
CA LYS A 55 1.41 17.07 13.31
C LYS A 55 1.28 16.47 14.73
N TYR A 56 1.38 15.16 14.85
CA TYR A 56 1.03 14.44 16.08
C TYR A 56 2.30 13.92 16.78
N PRO A 57 2.36 13.94 18.12
CA PRO A 57 3.49 13.39 18.86
C PRO A 57 3.72 11.92 18.55
N ARG A 58 4.98 11.51 18.50
CA ARG A 58 5.39 10.11 18.33
C ARG A 58 5.75 9.52 19.69
N THR A 59 5.31 8.28 19.90
CA THR A 59 5.77 7.51 21.06
C THR A 59 6.86 6.54 20.61
N PRO A 60 7.85 6.28 21.47
CA PRO A 60 8.78 5.18 21.20
C PRO A 60 7.99 3.89 21.02
N GLY A 61 8.21 3.24 19.90
CA GLY A 61 7.65 1.93 19.64
C GLY A 61 8.65 0.82 19.96
N HIS A 62 8.28 -0.40 19.64
CA HIS A 62 9.17 -1.55 19.79
C HIS A 62 8.82 -2.65 18.79
N ARG A 63 9.81 -3.46 18.45
CA ARG A 63 9.58 -4.71 17.75
C ARG A 63 9.01 -5.71 18.76
N PRO A 64 7.84 -6.33 18.51
CA PRO A 64 7.27 -7.27 19.45
C PRO A 64 8.12 -8.55 19.55
N GLN A 65 8.14 -9.18 20.72
CA GLN A 65 8.75 -10.48 20.89
C GLN A 65 7.90 -11.57 20.22
N PRO A 66 8.48 -12.71 19.83
CA PRO A 66 7.75 -13.80 19.17
C PRO A 66 6.51 -14.27 19.94
N GLU A 67 6.56 -14.25 21.28
CA GLU A 67 5.46 -14.64 22.17
C GLU A 67 4.25 -13.71 22.02
N ASP A 68 4.49 -12.42 21.76
CA ASP A 68 3.49 -11.39 21.57
C ASP A 68 3.08 -11.21 20.09
N ASN A 69 3.61 -12.06 19.19
CA ASN A 69 3.41 -12.00 17.75
C ASN A 69 3.26 -13.39 17.11
N GLN A 70 2.43 -14.23 17.70
CA GLN A 70 2.30 -15.66 17.37
C GLN A 70 1.96 -15.96 15.90
N TYR A 71 1.36 -14.99 15.19
CA TYR A 71 1.03 -15.07 13.76
C TYR A 71 2.07 -14.37 12.88
N ASN A 72 3.11 -13.78 13.47
CA ASN A 72 4.09 -12.93 12.80
C ASN A 72 3.44 -11.78 12.01
N ALA A 73 2.38 -11.20 12.57
CA ALA A 73 1.58 -10.17 11.90
C ALA A 73 2.10 -8.74 12.13
N TRP A 74 2.73 -8.46 13.27
CA TRP A 74 3.33 -7.19 13.60
C TRP A 74 4.80 -7.11 13.15
N TYR A 75 5.15 -5.99 12.49
CA TYR A 75 6.55 -5.60 12.32
C TYR A 75 7.02 -4.75 13.50
N TYR A 76 6.24 -3.70 13.81
CA TYR A 76 6.61 -2.74 14.84
C TYR A 76 5.37 -2.22 15.55
N LYS A 77 5.30 -2.28 16.87
CA LYS A 77 4.21 -1.73 17.67
C LYS A 77 4.55 -0.31 18.09
N SER A 78 3.56 0.58 18.05
CA SER A 78 3.66 1.99 18.41
C SER A 78 2.29 2.45 18.86
N LYS A 79 2.17 3.64 19.42
CA LYS A 79 0.88 4.23 19.74
C LYS A 79 0.92 5.72 19.41
N ILE A 80 0.21 6.11 18.35
CA ILE A 80 0.13 7.50 17.90
C ILE A 80 -1.33 7.91 17.98
N GLU A 81 -1.63 8.81 18.92
CA GLU A 81 -2.98 9.35 19.10
C GLU A 81 -3.22 10.45 18.06
N GLY A 82 -4.34 10.38 17.35
CA GLY A 82 -4.79 11.43 16.45
C GLY A 82 -5.54 12.56 17.15
N ALA A 83 -6.26 13.37 16.38
CA ALA A 83 -7.06 14.47 16.87
C ALA A 83 -8.03 14.05 18.00
N PRO A 84 -8.35 14.94 18.96
CA PRO A 84 -9.23 14.59 20.07
C PRO A 84 -10.67 14.28 19.62
N GLN A 85 -11.03 14.70 18.41
CA GLN A 85 -12.34 14.49 17.77
C GLN A 85 -12.15 14.06 16.32
N GLY A 86 -13.20 13.55 15.69
CA GLY A 86 -13.21 13.17 14.27
C GLY A 86 -13.96 11.88 14.02
N LYS A 87 -14.19 11.58 12.74
CA LYS A 87 -14.97 10.40 12.28
C LYS A 87 -14.38 9.06 12.76
N LEU A 88 -13.06 9.00 13.00
CA LEU A 88 -12.36 7.79 13.43
C LEU A 88 -12.00 7.80 14.92
N LYS A 89 -12.60 8.69 15.73
CA LYS A 89 -12.33 8.72 17.18
C LYS A 89 -12.67 7.38 17.82
N GLY A 90 -11.69 6.85 18.58
CA GLY A 90 -11.79 5.53 19.23
C GLY A 90 -11.46 4.34 18.32
N LYS A 91 -11.20 4.54 17.02
CA LYS A 91 -10.77 3.48 16.10
C LYS A 91 -9.28 3.21 16.21
N ARG A 92 -8.93 1.93 16.32
CA ARG A 92 -7.58 1.39 16.37
C ARG A 92 -7.14 0.98 14.97
N ILE A 93 -6.05 1.56 14.48
CA ILE A 93 -5.65 1.44 13.08
C ILE A 93 -4.24 0.88 12.99
N VAL A 94 -4.05 -0.09 12.12
CA VAL A 94 -2.73 -0.64 11.79
C VAL A 94 -2.33 -0.23 10.37
N ILE A 95 -1.05 0.03 10.17
CA ILE A 95 -0.49 0.53 8.92
C ILE A 95 0.37 -0.55 8.28
N LYS A 96 0.12 -0.87 7.00
CA LYS A 96 1.00 -1.79 6.25
C LYS A 96 2.42 -1.22 6.18
N ASP A 97 3.39 -2.09 6.22
CA ASP A 97 4.78 -1.68 6.37
C ASP A 97 5.42 -1.02 5.13
N ASN A 98 4.70 -0.90 4.02
CA ASN A 98 5.13 -0.07 2.88
C ASN A 98 4.65 1.39 2.96
N VAL A 99 3.86 1.77 3.98
CA VAL A 99 3.33 3.12 4.18
C VAL A 99 4.20 3.86 5.21
N MET A 100 4.66 5.04 4.87
CA MET A 100 5.51 5.87 5.73
C MET A 100 4.72 6.42 6.91
N VAL A 101 5.28 6.23 8.10
CA VAL A 101 4.84 6.83 9.36
C VAL A 101 6.08 7.47 9.98
N ALA A 102 6.10 8.77 10.09
CA ALA A 102 7.26 9.50 10.59
C ALA A 102 7.71 9.00 11.97
N GLY A 103 8.99 8.76 12.14
CA GLY A 103 9.59 8.29 13.39
C GLY A 103 9.31 6.83 13.74
N VAL A 104 8.64 6.06 12.87
CA VAL A 104 8.38 4.64 13.06
C VAL A 104 9.17 3.82 12.05
N PRO A 105 10.01 2.87 12.46
CA PRO A 105 10.80 2.04 11.57
C PRO A 105 9.95 1.33 10.51
N MET A 106 10.52 1.17 9.31
CA MET A 106 9.90 0.57 8.14
C MET A 106 10.91 -0.31 7.42
N MET A 107 10.52 -1.52 7.01
CA MET A 107 11.34 -2.39 6.19
C MET A 107 10.64 -2.87 4.90
N ASN A 108 9.35 -2.59 4.73
CA ASN A 108 8.55 -3.07 3.58
C ASN A 108 8.73 -4.58 3.32
N GLY A 109 8.76 -5.37 4.37
CA GLY A 109 8.99 -6.82 4.31
C GLY A 109 10.40 -7.25 3.89
N ALA A 110 11.31 -6.31 3.59
CA ALA A 110 12.60 -6.52 2.95
C ALA A 110 13.77 -6.21 3.90
N SER A 111 14.69 -7.15 4.08
CA SER A 111 15.90 -6.97 4.91
C SER A 111 16.79 -5.83 4.42
N THR A 112 16.74 -5.50 3.15
CA THR A 112 17.53 -4.40 2.54
C THR A 112 17.11 -3.00 3.00
N LEU A 113 15.91 -2.86 3.58
CA LEU A 113 15.42 -1.60 4.16
C LEU A 113 15.38 -1.64 5.70
N GLU A 114 15.84 -2.69 6.33
CA GLU A 114 15.85 -2.78 7.78
C GLU A 114 16.64 -1.63 8.40
N GLY A 115 16.03 -0.94 9.37
CA GLY A 115 16.60 0.24 10.02
C GLY A 115 16.22 1.58 9.39
N TYR A 116 15.56 1.60 8.23
CA TYR A 116 15.04 2.85 7.66
C TYR A 116 13.87 3.39 8.50
N THR A 117 13.94 4.67 8.84
CA THR A 117 12.88 5.37 9.59
C THR A 117 12.47 6.61 8.80
N PRO A 118 11.21 6.69 8.31
CA PRO A 118 10.72 7.85 7.58
C PRO A 118 10.68 9.12 8.45
N GLU A 119 10.90 10.27 7.82
CA GLU A 119 10.80 11.60 8.45
C GLU A 119 9.42 12.24 8.20
N VAL A 120 8.62 11.66 7.30
CA VAL A 120 7.31 12.18 6.91
C VAL A 120 6.22 11.14 7.10
N ASP A 121 5.00 11.62 7.28
CA ASP A 121 3.80 10.79 7.20
C ASP A 121 3.32 10.70 5.75
N ALA A 122 2.89 9.52 5.33
CA ALA A 122 2.06 9.40 4.13
C ALA A 122 0.77 10.22 4.30
N THR A 123 0.23 10.77 3.21
CA THR A 123 -1.04 11.52 3.25
C THR A 123 -2.15 10.75 3.96
N VAL A 124 -2.26 9.45 3.68
CA VAL A 124 -3.26 8.57 4.32
C VAL A 124 -3.09 8.50 5.84
N VAL A 125 -1.85 8.51 6.34
CA VAL A 125 -1.55 8.52 7.79
C VAL A 125 -2.01 9.82 8.43
N THR A 126 -1.66 10.95 7.83
CA THR A 126 -2.10 12.27 8.29
C THR A 126 -3.62 12.36 8.36
N ARG A 127 -4.34 11.91 7.30
CA ARG A 127 -5.81 11.90 7.27
C ARG A 127 -6.44 11.03 8.35
N LEU A 128 -5.88 9.86 8.62
CA LEU A 128 -6.37 8.97 9.67
C LEU A 128 -6.21 9.61 11.06
N LEU A 129 -5.08 10.26 11.31
CA LEU A 129 -4.82 10.96 12.56
C LEU A 129 -5.68 12.23 12.68
N ASP A 130 -5.80 13.04 11.62
CA ASP A 130 -6.67 14.22 11.58
C ASP A 130 -8.15 13.85 11.84
N ALA A 131 -8.58 12.64 11.45
CA ALA A 131 -9.91 12.12 11.75
C ALA A 131 -10.06 11.51 13.16
N GLY A 132 -9.04 11.58 14.00
CA GLY A 132 -9.08 11.12 15.39
C GLY A 132 -8.75 9.64 15.60
N GLY A 133 -8.26 8.94 14.57
CA GLY A 133 -7.84 7.54 14.69
C GLY A 133 -6.56 7.38 15.53
N THR A 134 -6.39 6.23 16.15
CA THR A 134 -5.16 5.84 16.86
C THR A 134 -4.38 4.83 16.04
N ILE A 135 -3.14 5.14 15.64
CA ILE A 135 -2.27 4.21 14.95
C ILE A 135 -1.55 3.34 15.96
N LEU A 136 -1.63 2.01 15.79
CA LEU A 136 -1.03 1.03 16.69
C LEU A 136 0.33 0.52 16.24
N GLY A 137 0.76 0.85 15.02
CA GLY A 137 2.04 0.43 14.48
C GLY A 137 1.99 -0.07 13.05
N LYS A 138 3.04 -0.82 12.67
CA LYS A 138 3.29 -1.34 11.34
C LYS A 138 3.04 -2.85 11.29
N ALA A 139 2.26 -3.29 10.31
CA ALA A 139 1.98 -4.70 10.05
C ALA A 139 2.87 -5.25 8.95
N HIS A 140 3.34 -6.49 9.12
CA HIS A 140 4.13 -7.20 8.12
C HIS A 140 3.42 -7.24 6.75
N CYS A 141 4.22 -7.17 5.71
CA CYS A 141 3.85 -7.39 4.32
C CYS A 141 4.86 -8.30 3.64
N GLU A 142 4.55 -8.75 2.45
CA GLU A 142 5.49 -9.51 1.62
C GLU A 142 6.71 -8.67 1.22
N TYR A 143 7.79 -9.32 0.83
CA TYR A 143 9.05 -8.70 0.39
C TYR A 143 8.78 -7.72 -0.75
N TYR A 144 9.01 -6.42 -0.53
CA TYR A 144 8.63 -5.32 -1.43
C TYR A 144 7.18 -5.40 -1.96
N CYS A 145 6.28 -6.04 -1.23
CA CYS A 145 4.88 -6.25 -1.63
C CYS A 145 4.69 -7.12 -2.89
N LEU A 146 5.68 -7.89 -3.33
CA LEU A 146 5.69 -8.62 -4.61
C LEU A 146 5.17 -10.06 -4.55
N SER A 147 4.38 -10.44 -3.55
CA SER A 147 3.77 -11.77 -3.46
C SER A 147 2.32 -11.70 -2.99
N GLY A 148 1.50 -12.65 -3.46
CA GLY A 148 0.13 -12.88 -2.96
C GLY A 148 0.06 -13.89 -1.81
N GLY A 149 1.18 -14.41 -1.30
CA GLY A 149 1.25 -15.61 -0.46
C GLY A 149 1.26 -15.35 1.02
N SER A 150 1.94 -14.58 1.67
CA SER A 150 2.23 -14.42 3.12
C SER A 150 3.50 -15.15 3.62
N HIS A 151 4.46 -15.42 2.74
CA HIS A 151 5.63 -16.25 3.06
C HIS A 151 6.97 -15.62 2.67
N THR A 152 6.99 -14.49 1.95
CA THR A 152 8.24 -13.88 1.45
C THR A 152 8.84 -12.83 2.37
N ASN A 153 8.15 -12.46 3.47
CA ASN A 153 8.67 -11.48 4.42
C ASN A 153 10.02 -11.95 4.99
N ALA A 154 10.99 -11.04 5.08
CA ALA A 154 12.34 -11.34 5.56
C ALA A 154 12.39 -11.87 7.02
N THR A 155 11.34 -11.60 7.81
CA THR A 155 11.23 -12.07 9.19
C THR A 155 10.45 -13.38 9.33
N GLY A 156 10.07 -14.00 8.20
CA GLY A 156 9.34 -15.24 8.15
C GLY A 156 7.86 -15.11 7.76
N PRO A 157 7.16 -16.22 7.59
CA PRO A 157 5.78 -16.24 7.11
C PRO A 157 4.79 -15.65 8.12
N VAL A 158 3.75 -15.02 7.59
CA VAL A 158 2.57 -14.60 8.37
C VAL A 158 1.51 -15.68 8.27
N HIS A 159 1.02 -16.16 9.42
CA HIS A 159 0.09 -17.27 9.50
C HIS A 159 -1.36 -16.83 9.44
N ASN A 160 -2.23 -17.64 8.82
CA ASN A 160 -3.66 -17.40 8.79
C ASN A 160 -4.28 -17.51 10.20
N PRO A 161 -5.12 -16.53 10.62
CA PRO A 161 -5.69 -16.50 11.97
C PRO A 161 -6.68 -17.64 12.24
N HIS A 162 -7.29 -18.20 11.19
CA HIS A 162 -8.24 -19.31 11.31
C HIS A 162 -7.54 -20.68 11.33
N LYS A 163 -6.35 -20.78 10.70
CA LYS A 163 -5.59 -22.03 10.68
C LYS A 163 -4.09 -21.76 10.56
N LYS A 164 -3.39 -21.86 11.68
CA LYS A 164 -1.93 -21.69 11.73
C LYS A 164 -1.22 -22.64 10.75
N GLY A 165 -0.20 -22.16 10.05
CA GLY A 165 0.51 -22.91 9.00
C GLY A 165 -0.08 -22.75 7.61
N TYR A 166 -1.25 -22.10 7.48
CA TYR A 166 -1.84 -21.73 6.19
C TYR A 166 -1.56 -20.27 5.86
N SER A 167 -1.60 -19.96 4.56
CA SER A 167 -1.40 -18.60 4.06
C SER A 167 -2.51 -17.67 4.55
N ALA A 168 -2.12 -16.45 4.98
CA ALA A 168 -3.03 -15.36 5.26
C ALA A 168 -3.38 -14.54 4.01
N GLY A 169 -2.82 -14.93 2.85
CA GLY A 169 -2.84 -14.10 1.64
C GLY A 169 -1.91 -12.88 1.77
N GLY A 170 -1.55 -12.31 0.64
CA GLY A 170 -0.60 -11.19 0.56
C GLY A 170 -0.97 -10.19 -0.54
N SER A 171 -0.19 -9.16 -0.61
CA SER A 171 0.99 -8.81 0.18
C SER A 171 0.69 -8.14 1.53
N SER A 172 -0.57 -7.89 1.90
CA SER A 172 -0.96 -7.22 3.14
C SER A 172 -1.33 -8.22 4.24
N SER A 173 -0.49 -9.23 4.42
CA SER A 173 -0.72 -10.40 5.25
C SER A 173 -0.94 -10.03 6.74
N GLY A 174 0.01 -9.38 7.38
CA GLY A 174 -0.08 -9.02 8.80
C GLY A 174 -1.28 -8.15 9.12
N SER A 175 -1.56 -7.21 8.25
CA SER A 175 -2.71 -6.31 8.43
C SER A 175 -4.06 -7.03 8.42
N ALA A 176 -4.24 -8.03 7.53
CA ALA A 176 -5.48 -8.82 7.49
C ALA A 176 -5.64 -9.66 8.76
N VAL A 177 -4.54 -10.26 9.21
CA VAL A 177 -4.52 -11.06 10.43
C VAL A 177 -4.90 -10.21 11.65
N LEU A 178 -4.31 -9.03 11.81
CA LEU A 178 -4.57 -8.16 12.96
C LEU A 178 -6.02 -7.66 13.02
N VAL A 179 -6.64 -7.39 11.88
CA VAL A 179 -8.06 -7.04 11.81
C VAL A 179 -8.94 -8.26 12.11
N ALA A 180 -8.62 -9.43 11.55
CA ALA A 180 -9.38 -10.65 11.79
C ALA A 180 -9.33 -11.12 13.25
N LEU A 181 -8.21 -10.90 13.95
CA LEU A 181 -8.05 -11.19 15.38
C LEU A 181 -8.68 -10.13 16.29
N GLY A 182 -9.16 -9.00 15.74
CA GLY A 182 -9.68 -7.89 16.55
C GLY A 182 -8.60 -7.10 17.30
N GLU A 183 -7.33 -7.28 16.95
CA GLU A 183 -6.23 -6.46 17.50
C GLU A 183 -6.28 -5.03 16.95
N ALA A 184 -6.82 -4.85 15.75
CA ALA A 184 -7.12 -3.56 15.14
C ALA A 184 -8.53 -3.57 14.56
N ASP A 185 -9.19 -2.40 14.51
CA ASP A 185 -10.52 -2.25 13.92
C ASP A 185 -10.40 -2.04 12.40
N MET A 186 -9.33 -1.40 11.97
CA MET A 186 -9.08 -0.97 10.61
C MET A 186 -7.61 -1.11 10.23
N ALA A 187 -7.34 -1.22 8.93
CA ALA A 187 -5.98 -1.13 8.42
C ALA A 187 -5.92 -0.48 7.04
N ILE A 188 -4.81 0.27 6.78
CA ILE A 188 -4.49 0.85 5.48
C ILE A 188 -3.45 0.02 4.74
N ARG A 189 -3.57 -0.10 3.40
CA ARG A 189 -2.68 -0.93 2.59
C ARG A 189 -2.77 -0.72 1.10
N GLY A 190 -1.78 -1.27 0.33
CA GLY A 190 -1.76 -1.24 -1.14
C GLY A 190 -2.34 -2.49 -1.81
N ASP A 191 -2.78 -2.34 -3.07
CA ASP A 191 -3.26 -3.41 -3.95
C ASP A 191 -2.86 -3.09 -5.40
N GLN A 192 -2.02 -3.92 -5.98
CA GLN A 192 -1.58 -3.84 -7.37
C GLN A 192 -2.18 -5.00 -8.20
N GLY A 193 -2.10 -6.21 -7.64
CA GLY A 193 -2.63 -7.44 -8.25
C GLY A 193 -3.60 -8.21 -7.35
N GLY A 194 -4.07 -7.61 -6.23
CA GLY A 194 -4.98 -8.25 -5.28
C GLY A 194 -4.61 -8.08 -3.81
N SER A 195 -3.56 -7.30 -3.50
CA SER A 195 -2.95 -7.25 -2.15
C SER A 195 -3.82 -6.63 -1.04
N ILE A 196 -4.99 -6.08 -1.34
CA ILE A 196 -6.08 -5.83 -0.39
C ILE A 196 -7.06 -7.00 -0.38
N ARG A 197 -7.51 -7.40 -1.58
CA ARG A 197 -8.65 -8.31 -1.79
C ARG A 197 -8.33 -9.75 -1.41
N MET A 198 -7.14 -10.26 -1.79
CA MET A 198 -6.72 -11.62 -1.48
C MET A 198 -6.61 -11.87 0.04
N PRO A 199 -5.80 -11.09 0.81
CA PRO A 199 -5.72 -11.34 2.24
C PRO A 199 -7.04 -11.06 2.96
N ALA A 200 -7.90 -10.15 2.49
CA ALA A 200 -9.24 -9.98 3.04
C ALA A 200 -10.10 -11.23 2.86
N SER A 201 -10.06 -11.85 1.68
CA SER A 201 -10.74 -13.10 1.39
C SER A 201 -10.21 -14.25 2.24
N PHE A 202 -8.89 -14.39 2.37
CA PHE A 202 -8.24 -15.48 3.11
C PHE A 202 -8.47 -15.39 4.62
N CYS A 203 -8.59 -14.17 5.15
CA CYS A 203 -8.81 -13.92 6.59
C CYS A 203 -10.28 -13.66 6.96
N GLY A 204 -11.22 -13.65 5.99
CA GLY A 204 -12.65 -13.51 6.25
C GLY A 204 -13.07 -12.11 6.71
N ILE A 205 -12.46 -11.06 6.19
CA ILE A 205 -12.75 -9.64 6.48
C ILE A 205 -13.08 -8.86 5.21
N TYR A 206 -13.42 -7.59 5.35
CA TYR A 206 -13.73 -6.71 4.21
C TYR A 206 -12.50 -5.95 3.74
N GLY A 207 -12.21 -6.02 2.44
CA GLY A 207 -11.13 -5.28 1.79
C GLY A 207 -11.60 -4.58 0.53
N MET A 208 -11.42 -3.26 0.45
CA MET A 208 -11.84 -2.44 -0.67
C MET A 208 -10.62 -1.91 -1.44
N LYS A 209 -10.48 -2.30 -2.70
CA LYS A 209 -9.60 -1.63 -3.66
C LYS A 209 -10.40 -0.51 -4.34
N PRO A 210 -10.15 0.76 -4.02
CA PRO A 210 -10.87 1.88 -4.63
C PRO A 210 -10.57 2.04 -6.11
N THR A 211 -11.26 2.96 -6.77
CA THR A 211 -10.90 3.44 -8.10
C THR A 211 -9.49 4.04 -8.08
N HIS A 212 -8.71 3.84 -9.14
CA HIS A 212 -7.36 4.39 -9.28
C HIS A 212 -7.37 5.92 -9.06
N GLY A 213 -6.43 6.41 -8.25
CA GLY A 213 -6.32 7.83 -7.91
C GLY A 213 -7.40 8.38 -6.96
N LEU A 214 -8.38 7.58 -6.51
CA LEU A 214 -9.38 8.05 -5.53
C LEU A 214 -8.74 8.36 -4.16
N VAL A 215 -7.82 7.52 -3.73
CA VAL A 215 -7.03 7.68 -2.51
C VAL A 215 -5.59 7.96 -2.91
N PRO A 216 -4.95 9.02 -2.36
CA PRO A 216 -3.57 9.36 -2.71
C PRO A 216 -2.57 8.30 -2.25
N TYR A 217 -1.50 8.14 -3.00
CA TYR A 217 -0.40 7.20 -2.72
C TYR A 217 0.86 7.89 -2.20
N THR A 218 0.81 9.19 -1.97
CA THR A 218 1.92 10.00 -1.44
C THR A 218 2.43 9.45 -0.11
N GLY A 219 3.75 9.18 -0.04
CA GLY A 219 4.38 8.59 1.14
C GLY A 219 4.16 7.07 1.28
N ILE A 220 3.72 6.40 0.22
CA ILE A 220 3.61 4.93 0.18
C ILE A 220 4.66 4.41 -0.81
N MET A 221 5.46 3.43 -0.39
CA MET A 221 6.46 2.82 -1.27
C MET A 221 5.76 2.10 -2.43
N PRO A 222 6.03 2.49 -3.69
CA PRO A 222 5.35 1.96 -4.85
C PRO A 222 5.90 0.59 -5.26
N ILE A 223 5.08 -0.17 -5.98
CA ILE A 223 5.51 -1.27 -6.85
C ILE A 223 5.53 -0.76 -8.28
N GLU A 224 4.37 -0.28 -8.76
CA GLU A 224 4.20 0.23 -10.10
C GLU A 224 3.11 1.32 -10.12
N ILE A 225 3.49 2.53 -10.47
CA ILE A 225 2.64 3.73 -10.34
C ILE A 225 1.33 3.66 -11.13
N TYR A 226 1.29 2.91 -12.23
CA TYR A 226 0.08 2.78 -13.07
C TYR A 226 -0.97 1.85 -12.47
N VAL A 227 -0.59 0.95 -11.56
CA VAL A 227 -1.50 -0.03 -10.96
C VAL A 227 -1.57 0.05 -9.43
N ASP A 228 -0.77 0.91 -8.82
CA ASP A 228 -0.77 1.09 -7.38
C ASP A 228 -2.08 1.71 -6.88
N HIS A 229 -2.75 1.01 -5.96
CA HIS A 229 -3.92 1.48 -5.24
C HIS A 229 -3.67 1.39 -3.74
N THR A 230 -4.34 2.23 -2.96
CA THR A 230 -4.40 2.08 -1.51
C THR A 230 -5.84 2.20 -1.03
N GLY A 231 -6.18 1.49 0.05
CA GLY A 231 -7.54 1.44 0.53
C GLY A 231 -7.72 0.74 1.87
N PRO A 232 -8.97 0.70 2.38
CA PRO A 232 -9.31 0.16 3.69
C PRO A 232 -9.42 -1.37 3.71
N MET A 233 -9.16 -1.94 4.89
CA MET A 233 -9.52 -3.29 5.27
C MET A 233 -10.02 -3.28 6.71
N THR A 234 -11.18 -3.88 6.97
CA THR A 234 -11.91 -3.72 8.21
C THR A 234 -12.72 -4.97 8.55
N ALA A 235 -13.14 -5.09 9.81
CA ALA A 235 -14.01 -6.16 10.25
C ALA A 235 -15.48 -5.98 9.82
N THR A 236 -15.90 -4.73 9.50
CA THR A 236 -17.29 -4.42 9.11
C THR A 236 -17.34 -3.58 7.82
N VAL A 237 -18.43 -3.70 7.07
CA VAL A 237 -18.68 -2.86 5.87
C VAL A 237 -18.82 -1.39 6.24
N THR A 238 -19.46 -1.08 7.36
CA THR A 238 -19.63 0.30 7.83
C THR A 238 -18.28 0.97 8.10
N ASP A 239 -17.39 0.28 8.79
CA ASP A 239 -16.04 0.78 9.05
C ASP A 239 -15.22 0.91 7.75
N ASN A 240 -15.47 0.05 6.77
CA ASN A 240 -14.81 0.12 5.47
C ASN A 240 -15.22 1.39 4.70
N ALA A 241 -16.51 1.67 4.63
CA ALA A 241 -17.05 2.88 4.03
C ALA A 241 -16.57 4.14 4.76
N LEU A 242 -16.61 4.13 6.10
CA LEU A 242 -16.16 5.24 6.94
C LEU A 242 -14.68 5.57 6.73
N MET A 243 -13.83 4.53 6.70
CA MET A 243 -12.42 4.72 6.45
C MET A 243 -12.16 5.24 5.03
N LEU A 244 -12.90 4.75 4.03
CA LEU A 244 -12.79 5.24 2.66
C LEU A 244 -13.16 6.72 2.55
N GLU A 245 -14.20 7.20 3.25
CA GLU A 245 -14.56 8.63 3.30
C GLU A 245 -13.42 9.51 3.82
N VAL A 246 -12.69 9.02 4.82
CA VAL A 246 -11.54 9.75 5.40
C VAL A 246 -10.35 9.76 4.46
N LEU A 247 -10.12 8.67 3.74
CA LEU A 247 -8.95 8.49 2.89
C LEU A 247 -9.08 9.16 1.51
N ALA A 248 -10.30 9.23 0.96
CA ALA A 248 -10.55 9.65 -0.41
C ALA A 248 -10.34 11.17 -0.64
N GLY A 249 -10.02 11.51 -1.88
CA GLY A 249 -9.86 12.89 -2.33
C GLY A 249 -8.42 13.29 -2.65
N PRO A 250 -8.24 14.43 -3.36
CA PRO A 250 -6.92 14.89 -3.80
C PRO A 250 -6.08 15.39 -2.62
N ASP A 251 -4.76 15.19 -2.70
CA ASP A 251 -3.81 15.72 -1.71
C ASP A 251 -2.90 16.82 -2.29
N GLY A 252 -2.92 17.01 -3.61
CA GLY A 252 -2.07 17.98 -4.29
C GLY A 252 -0.63 17.53 -4.52
N TYR A 253 -0.26 16.31 -4.10
CA TYR A 253 1.08 15.74 -4.25
C TYR A 253 1.11 14.52 -5.17
N ASP A 254 0.05 13.70 -5.19
CA ASP A 254 -0.01 12.52 -6.05
C ASP A 254 -0.40 12.89 -7.49
N PRO A 255 0.53 12.84 -8.45
CA PRO A 255 0.28 13.26 -9.83
C PRO A 255 -0.70 12.34 -10.58
N ARG A 256 -1.08 11.19 -10.00
CA ARG A 256 -2.02 10.23 -10.59
C ARG A 256 -3.48 10.58 -10.30
N GLN A 257 -3.74 11.62 -9.48
CA GLN A 257 -5.08 12.04 -9.11
C GLN A 257 -5.65 13.04 -10.11
N PHE A 258 -6.62 12.60 -10.90
CA PHE A 258 -7.36 13.43 -11.87
C PHE A 258 -8.73 13.80 -11.32
N ASN A 259 -8.81 14.80 -10.44
CA ASN A 259 -10.03 15.34 -9.85
C ASN A 259 -10.97 14.23 -9.31
N PRO A 260 -10.54 13.42 -8.34
CA PRO A 260 -11.30 12.30 -7.83
C PRO A 260 -12.60 12.77 -7.16
N LYS A 261 -13.72 12.14 -7.51
CA LYS A 261 -15.02 12.46 -6.93
C LYS A 261 -15.24 11.63 -5.67
N VAL A 262 -15.31 12.30 -4.53
CA VAL A 262 -15.62 11.68 -3.23
C VAL A 262 -17.12 11.62 -3.03
N GLN A 263 -17.61 10.56 -2.42
CA GLN A 263 -19.02 10.31 -2.11
C GLN A 263 -19.18 10.13 -0.59
N PRO A 264 -20.37 10.35 -0.03
CA PRO A 264 -20.68 9.99 1.35
C PRO A 264 -20.96 8.48 1.46
N TYR A 265 -19.89 7.67 1.42
CA TYR A 265 -19.97 6.21 1.28
C TYR A 265 -20.75 5.54 2.41
N THR A 266 -20.71 6.07 3.63
CA THR A 266 -21.47 5.55 4.77
C THR A 266 -22.98 5.74 4.60
N GLU A 267 -23.41 6.86 4.04
CA GLU A 267 -24.83 7.13 3.77
C GLU A 267 -25.37 6.23 2.65
N LEU A 268 -24.53 5.92 1.66
CA LEU A 268 -24.87 5.07 0.52
C LEU A 268 -25.11 3.59 0.90
N LEU A 269 -24.64 3.14 2.07
CA LEU A 269 -24.84 1.76 2.54
C LEU A 269 -26.33 1.39 2.70
N ASN A 270 -27.20 2.38 2.89
CA ASN A 270 -28.63 2.17 3.07
C ASN A 270 -29.42 2.10 1.75
N GLY A 271 -28.75 2.27 0.61
CA GLY A 271 -29.39 2.34 -0.71
C GLY A 271 -30.02 1.03 -1.21
N GLY A 272 -29.71 -0.10 -0.58
CA GLY A 272 -30.19 -1.42 -1.01
C GLY A 272 -29.56 -1.88 -2.35
N ALA A 273 -30.07 -2.97 -2.90
CA ALA A 273 -29.61 -3.55 -4.17
C ALA A 273 -30.62 -3.36 -5.32
N GLY A 274 -31.79 -2.80 -5.05
CA GLY A 274 -32.83 -2.57 -6.06
C GLY A 274 -32.34 -1.71 -7.23
N GLY A 275 -32.58 -2.16 -8.46
CA GLY A 275 -32.18 -1.46 -9.67
C GLY A 275 -30.71 -1.62 -10.09
N LEU A 276 -29.85 -2.25 -9.29
CA LEU A 276 -28.48 -2.58 -9.70
C LEU A 276 -28.49 -3.57 -10.87
N ARG A 277 -27.54 -3.41 -11.78
CA ARG A 277 -27.24 -4.37 -12.86
C ARG A 277 -25.92 -5.05 -12.56
N ILE A 278 -25.95 -6.37 -12.38
CA ILE A 278 -24.77 -7.17 -11.99
C ILE A 278 -24.49 -8.18 -13.13
N GLY A 279 -23.28 -8.13 -13.66
CA GLY A 279 -22.76 -9.12 -14.59
C GLY A 279 -21.92 -10.16 -13.85
N VAL A 280 -22.26 -11.44 -13.99
CA VAL A 280 -21.44 -12.56 -13.53
C VAL A 280 -20.52 -12.96 -14.67
N VAL A 281 -19.22 -12.67 -14.55
CA VAL A 281 -18.23 -12.93 -15.60
C VAL A 281 -17.94 -14.42 -15.65
N ARG A 282 -18.31 -15.09 -16.76
CA ARG A 282 -18.17 -16.54 -16.91
C ARG A 282 -16.71 -16.98 -16.79
N GLU A 283 -15.81 -16.22 -17.37
CA GLU A 283 -14.36 -16.46 -17.40
C GLU A 283 -13.70 -16.35 -16.01
N GLY A 284 -14.40 -15.85 -15.00
CA GLY A 284 -13.93 -15.78 -13.62
C GLY A 284 -14.11 -17.07 -12.80
N PHE A 285 -14.69 -18.14 -13.40
CA PHE A 285 -15.03 -19.38 -12.70
C PHE A 285 -14.42 -20.61 -13.36
N GLY A 286 -14.31 -21.68 -12.58
CA GLY A 286 -13.91 -22.99 -13.09
C GLY A 286 -12.43 -23.08 -13.49
N HIS A 287 -11.57 -22.23 -12.96
CA HIS A 287 -10.14 -22.35 -13.17
C HIS A 287 -9.58 -23.62 -12.50
N PRO A 288 -8.55 -24.27 -13.07
CA PRO A 288 -7.96 -25.49 -12.49
C PRO A 288 -7.46 -25.31 -11.04
N GLN A 289 -7.11 -24.08 -10.67
CA GLN A 289 -6.62 -23.71 -9.32
C GLN A 289 -7.72 -23.17 -8.40
N SER A 290 -8.97 -23.02 -8.90
CA SER A 290 -10.10 -22.54 -8.09
C SER A 290 -10.69 -23.70 -7.27
N GLU A 291 -10.98 -23.42 -6.01
CA GLU A 291 -11.75 -24.34 -5.19
C GLU A 291 -13.24 -24.22 -5.51
N PRO A 292 -13.95 -25.32 -5.82
CA PRO A 292 -15.37 -25.28 -6.17
C PRO A 292 -16.25 -24.62 -5.10
N ALA A 293 -15.86 -24.71 -3.82
CA ALA A 293 -16.56 -24.07 -2.72
C ALA A 293 -16.50 -22.53 -2.80
N VAL A 294 -15.41 -21.96 -3.30
CA VAL A 294 -15.25 -20.51 -3.50
C VAL A 294 -16.15 -20.05 -4.64
N ASP A 295 -16.10 -20.75 -5.78
CA ASP A 295 -16.94 -20.46 -6.94
C ASP A 295 -18.43 -20.51 -6.56
N ALA A 296 -18.83 -21.52 -5.80
CA ALA A 296 -20.21 -21.68 -5.32
C ALA A 296 -20.63 -20.49 -4.41
N LYS A 297 -19.75 -20.02 -3.52
CA LYS A 297 -20.03 -18.86 -2.65
C LYS A 297 -20.23 -17.56 -3.45
N VAL A 298 -19.42 -17.31 -4.46
CA VAL A 298 -19.57 -16.14 -5.33
C VAL A 298 -20.90 -16.21 -6.11
N ARG A 299 -21.28 -17.37 -6.63
CA ARG A 299 -22.58 -17.57 -7.30
C ARG A 299 -23.76 -17.41 -6.33
N GLN A 300 -23.63 -17.87 -5.08
CA GLN A 300 -24.65 -17.64 -4.03
C GLN A 300 -24.81 -16.15 -3.72
N ALA A 301 -23.71 -15.37 -3.68
CA ALA A 301 -23.78 -13.93 -3.51
C ALA A 301 -24.52 -13.25 -4.68
N ALA A 302 -24.25 -13.65 -5.93
CA ALA A 302 -24.96 -13.15 -7.10
C ALA A 302 -26.48 -13.44 -7.02
N ALA A 303 -26.85 -14.68 -6.64
CA ALA A 303 -28.25 -15.05 -6.42
C ALA A 303 -28.91 -14.27 -5.27
N LEU A 304 -28.15 -13.92 -4.22
CA LEU A 304 -28.66 -13.05 -3.14
C LEU A 304 -28.99 -11.65 -3.67
N PHE A 305 -28.12 -11.04 -4.47
CA PHE A 305 -28.39 -9.76 -5.10
C PHE A 305 -29.66 -9.78 -5.95
N GLN A 306 -29.88 -10.87 -6.69
CA GLN A 306 -31.12 -11.04 -7.46
C GLN A 306 -32.37 -11.05 -6.57
N ARG A 307 -32.34 -11.75 -5.43
CA ARG A 307 -33.42 -11.74 -4.43
C ARG A 307 -33.65 -10.37 -3.80
N LEU A 308 -32.59 -9.54 -3.73
CA LEU A 308 -32.65 -8.17 -3.22
C LEU A 308 -33.08 -7.15 -4.29
N GLY A 309 -33.49 -7.59 -5.47
CA GLY A 309 -34.05 -6.75 -6.54
C GLY A 309 -33.04 -6.25 -7.58
N ALA A 310 -31.81 -6.75 -7.58
CA ALA A 310 -30.86 -6.48 -8.65
C ALA A 310 -31.18 -7.31 -9.91
N LYS A 311 -30.80 -6.79 -11.10
CA LYS A 311 -30.78 -7.55 -12.35
C LYS A 311 -29.43 -8.24 -12.47
N VAL A 312 -29.40 -9.56 -12.39
CA VAL A 312 -28.17 -10.38 -12.45
C VAL A 312 -28.18 -11.18 -13.74
N ASN A 313 -27.13 -11.09 -14.55
CA ASN A 313 -26.94 -11.84 -15.79
C ASN A 313 -25.52 -12.37 -15.91
N ASP A 314 -25.36 -13.52 -16.57
CA ASP A 314 -24.04 -13.96 -17.01
C ASP A 314 -23.55 -13.06 -18.14
N VAL A 315 -22.28 -12.67 -18.08
CA VAL A 315 -21.60 -11.89 -19.12
C VAL A 315 -20.29 -12.59 -19.51
N SER A 316 -19.81 -12.32 -20.71
CA SER A 316 -18.51 -12.84 -21.20
C SER A 316 -17.54 -11.67 -21.38
N ILE A 317 -16.35 -11.78 -20.80
CA ILE A 317 -15.23 -10.86 -20.97
C ILE A 317 -13.98 -11.70 -21.27
N PRO A 318 -13.75 -12.14 -22.51
CA PRO A 318 -12.64 -13.05 -22.86
C PRO A 318 -11.27 -12.52 -22.45
N ALA A 319 -11.06 -11.19 -22.45
CA ALA A 319 -9.83 -10.55 -22.00
C ALA A 319 -9.49 -10.84 -20.52
N HIS A 320 -10.49 -11.26 -19.70
CA HIS A 320 -10.27 -11.67 -18.32
C HIS A 320 -9.26 -12.81 -18.18
N LEU A 321 -9.27 -13.75 -19.13
CA LEU A 321 -8.32 -14.88 -19.16
C LEU A 321 -6.88 -14.45 -19.46
N GLN A 322 -6.68 -13.28 -20.04
CA GLN A 322 -5.38 -12.74 -20.41
C GLN A 322 -4.80 -11.79 -19.36
N ALA A 323 -5.54 -11.52 -18.29
CA ALA A 323 -5.16 -10.52 -17.29
C ALA A 323 -3.76 -10.77 -16.68
N GLY A 324 -3.42 -12.04 -16.41
CA GLY A 324 -2.09 -12.41 -15.89
C GLY A 324 -0.96 -12.11 -16.88
N ALA A 325 -1.17 -12.42 -18.17
CA ALA A 325 -0.19 -12.15 -19.21
C ALA A 325 -0.01 -10.65 -19.47
N LEU A 326 -1.08 -9.88 -19.34
CA LEU A 326 -1.03 -8.40 -19.49
C LEU A 326 -0.35 -7.74 -18.30
N TRP A 327 -0.43 -8.33 -17.11
CA TRP A 327 0.16 -7.78 -15.89
C TRP A 327 1.65 -8.06 -15.76
N LEU A 328 2.15 -9.19 -16.27
CA LEU A 328 3.54 -9.63 -16.13
C LEU A 328 4.60 -8.67 -16.69
N PRO A 329 4.39 -7.96 -17.83
CA PRO A 329 5.35 -7.01 -18.36
C PRO A 329 5.38 -5.65 -17.65
N ILE A 330 4.39 -5.36 -16.81
CA ILE A 330 4.28 -4.11 -16.06
C ILE A 330 5.15 -4.20 -14.80
#